data_95a999d859b1e904f916469335fc44fa
#
_entry.id   95a999d859b1e904f916469335fc44fa
#
_cell.length_a   1.000
_cell.length_b   1.000
_cell.length_c   1.000
_cell.angle_alpha   90.00
_cell.angle_beta   90.00
_cell.angle_gamma   90.00
#
_symmetry.space_group_name_H-M   'P 1'
#
loop_
_entity.id
_entity.type
_entity.pdbx_description
1 polymer ?
#
loop_
_entity_poly.entity_id
_entity_poly.type
_entity_poly.pdbx_seq_one_letter_code
_entity_poly.pdbx_strand_id
1 'polypeptide(L)'
;MEFWKKPLWRVPLVLAGTGIVCSILSFLMAFVWGRIQIARGPDPVTGACQISTGYLSVLSAILAFVLFWLAGWRFVRGLERRQIFLSATIMVVWQAVLLIWEQISQAMGGYSMWVDRIYATVEASSWASQLLFRLFDQVSWPLAVPALFTPYLYILLGKSKAAP
;
A
#
# COMPACT_ATOMS: atom_id res chain seq x y z
N MET A 1 -0.12 -28.24 1.44
CA MET A 1 0.18 -26.92 0.82
C MET A 1 1.41 -26.32 1.49
N GLU A 2 2.58 -26.37 0.81
CA GLU A 2 3.86 -25.96 1.43
C GLU A 2 4.41 -24.61 0.91
N PHE A 3 3.60 -23.82 0.19
CA PHE A 3 4.03 -22.52 -0.35
C PHE A 3 4.52 -21.55 0.72
N TRP A 4 3.89 -21.55 1.89
CA TRP A 4 4.24 -20.69 3.02
C TRP A 4 5.62 -21.00 3.62
N LYS A 5 6.17 -22.19 3.37
CA LYS A 5 7.48 -22.59 3.88
C LYS A 5 8.62 -22.14 2.96
N LYS A 6 8.34 -21.78 1.69
CA LYS A 6 9.36 -21.32 0.77
C LYS A 6 9.74 -19.86 1.07
N PRO A 7 10.99 -19.55 1.41
CA PRO A 7 11.40 -18.20 1.80
C PRO A 7 11.16 -17.16 0.70
N LEU A 8 11.18 -17.57 -0.57
CA LEU A 8 11.01 -16.71 -1.73
C LEU A 8 9.61 -16.08 -1.83
N TRP A 9 8.56 -16.78 -1.41
CA TRP A 9 7.17 -16.31 -1.49
C TRP A 9 6.69 -15.61 -0.23
N ARG A 10 7.52 -15.59 0.81
CA ARG A 10 7.09 -15.11 2.12
C ARG A 10 6.82 -13.60 2.14
N VAL A 11 7.70 -12.78 1.54
CA VAL A 11 7.49 -11.33 1.45
C VAL A 11 6.29 -10.98 0.58
N PRO A 12 6.13 -11.52 -0.65
CA PRO A 12 4.94 -11.27 -1.48
C PRO A 12 3.63 -11.63 -0.78
N LEU A 13 3.57 -12.80 -0.15
CA LEU A 13 2.35 -13.25 0.54
C LEU A 13 2.02 -12.39 1.76
N VAL A 14 3.04 -12.01 2.54
CA VAL A 14 2.86 -11.12 3.70
C VAL A 14 2.39 -9.75 3.24
N LEU A 15 3.02 -9.16 2.21
CA LEU A 15 2.63 -7.85 1.70
C LEU A 15 1.24 -7.88 1.06
N ALA A 16 0.93 -8.88 0.25
CA ALA A 16 -0.39 -9.00 -0.37
C ALA A 16 -1.50 -9.17 0.69
N GLY A 17 -1.29 -10.07 1.66
CA GLY A 17 -2.25 -10.25 2.75
C GLY A 17 -2.42 -8.99 3.61
N THR A 18 -1.33 -8.32 3.94
CA THR A 18 -1.36 -7.07 4.71
C THR A 18 -2.00 -5.95 3.89
N GLY A 19 -1.74 -5.88 2.58
CA GLY A 19 -2.35 -4.92 1.67
C GLY A 19 -3.87 -5.05 1.62
N ILE A 20 -4.37 -6.29 1.50
CA ILE A 20 -5.82 -6.55 1.53
C ILE A 20 -6.43 -6.10 2.86
N VAL A 21 -5.78 -6.42 4.00
CA VAL A 21 -6.25 -5.96 5.31
C VAL A 21 -6.23 -4.42 5.39
N CYS A 22 -5.17 -3.79 4.92
CA CYS A 22 -5.03 -2.33 4.86
C CYS A 22 -6.17 -1.71 4.03
N SER A 23 -6.44 -2.24 2.84
CA SER A 23 -7.50 -1.77 1.95
C SER A 23 -8.89 -1.88 2.60
N ILE A 24 -9.19 -2.99 3.27
CA ILE A 24 -10.46 -3.17 4.00
C ILE A 24 -10.58 -2.13 5.13
N LEU A 25 -9.52 -1.93 5.91
CA LEU A 25 -9.54 -0.96 7.01
C LEU A 25 -9.64 0.49 6.50
N SER A 26 -8.94 0.83 5.42
CA SER A 26 -9.04 2.14 4.76
C SER A 26 -10.45 2.40 4.24
N PHE A 27 -11.08 1.39 3.64
CA PHE A 27 -12.47 1.48 3.20
C PHE A 27 -13.43 1.71 4.39
N LEU A 28 -13.27 0.95 5.48
CA LEU A 28 -14.10 1.13 6.68
C LEU A 28 -13.92 2.53 7.29
N MET A 29 -12.68 3.03 7.36
CA MET A 29 -12.41 4.40 7.82
C MET A 29 -13.09 5.44 6.94
N ALA A 30 -12.99 5.29 5.61
CA ALA A 30 -13.64 6.19 4.66
C ALA A 30 -15.16 6.15 4.79
N PHE A 31 -15.75 4.96 4.97
CA PHE A 31 -17.18 4.78 5.18
C PHE A 31 -17.65 5.47 6.46
N VAL A 32 -16.98 5.22 7.60
CA VAL A 32 -17.32 5.84 8.88
C VAL A 32 -17.18 7.37 8.81
N TRP A 33 -16.08 7.85 8.21
CA TRP A 33 -15.84 9.28 8.03
C TRP A 33 -16.93 9.94 7.19
N GLY A 34 -17.29 9.31 6.05
CA GLY A 34 -18.38 9.79 5.20
C GLY A 34 -19.70 9.89 5.96
N ARG A 35 -20.05 8.89 6.78
CA ARG A 35 -21.25 8.91 7.62
C ARG A 35 -21.22 10.04 8.64
N ILE A 36 -20.06 10.30 9.27
CA ILE A 36 -19.90 11.42 10.21
C ILE A 36 -20.08 12.77 9.51
N GLN A 37 -19.49 12.93 8.31
CA GLN A 37 -19.62 14.19 7.55
C GLN A 37 -21.07 14.44 7.11
N ILE A 38 -21.77 13.43 6.63
CA ILE A 38 -23.19 13.52 6.25
C ILE A 38 -24.05 13.86 7.47
N ALA A 39 -23.77 13.29 8.64
CA ALA A 39 -24.51 13.55 9.88
C ALA A 39 -24.32 14.98 10.40
N ARG A 40 -23.23 15.68 10.01
CA ARG A 40 -23.01 17.10 10.34
C ARG A 40 -23.92 18.05 9.56
N GLY A 41 -24.59 17.55 8.52
CA GLY A 41 -25.46 18.32 7.65
C GLY A 41 -24.73 19.08 6.55
N PRO A 42 -25.51 19.65 5.60
CA PRO A 42 -24.97 20.47 4.52
C PRO A 42 -24.41 21.79 5.05
N ASP A 43 -23.44 22.33 4.36
CA ASP A 43 -22.92 23.68 4.58
C ASP A 43 -24.06 24.69 4.46
N PRO A 44 -24.29 25.54 5.48
CA PRO A 44 -25.42 26.50 5.48
C PRO A 44 -25.34 27.54 4.36
N VAL A 45 -24.15 27.73 3.76
CA VAL A 45 -23.93 28.74 2.69
C VAL A 45 -24.09 28.10 1.30
N THR A 46 -23.53 26.93 1.10
CA THR A 46 -23.51 26.28 -0.22
C THR A 46 -24.58 25.20 -0.40
N GLY A 47 -25.23 24.75 0.67
CA GLY A 47 -26.15 23.60 0.65
C GLY A 47 -25.51 22.25 0.30
N ALA A 48 -24.20 22.22 0.12
CA ALA A 48 -23.47 21.02 -0.29
C ALA A 48 -22.84 20.29 0.92
N CYS A 49 -22.89 18.97 0.91
CA CYS A 49 -22.11 18.16 1.85
C CYS A 49 -20.66 18.10 1.37
N GLN A 50 -19.77 18.88 1.97
CA GLN A 50 -18.35 18.83 1.69
C GLN A 50 -17.70 17.68 2.45
N ILE A 51 -17.26 16.64 1.73
CA ILE A 51 -16.48 15.55 2.31
C ILE A 51 -15.01 15.92 2.21
N SER A 52 -14.41 16.35 3.32
CA SER A 52 -12.96 16.57 3.39
C SER A 52 -12.23 15.23 3.39
N THR A 53 -11.49 14.93 2.32
CA THR A 53 -10.71 13.70 2.17
C THR A 53 -9.26 13.84 2.64
N GLY A 54 -8.79 15.06 2.90
CA GLY A 54 -7.39 15.34 3.24
C GLY A 54 -6.90 14.60 4.49
N TYR A 55 -7.71 14.52 5.53
CA TYR A 55 -7.37 13.76 6.75
C TYR A 55 -7.35 12.26 6.53
N LEU A 56 -8.24 11.75 5.68
CA LEU A 56 -8.32 10.32 5.37
C LEU A 56 -7.05 9.82 4.67
N SER A 57 -6.50 10.58 3.74
CA SER A 57 -5.26 10.17 3.05
C SER A 57 -4.07 10.06 4.00
N VAL A 58 -3.94 10.99 4.95
CA VAL A 58 -2.89 10.92 5.97
C VAL A 58 -3.11 9.73 6.91
N LEU A 59 -4.35 9.52 7.35
CA LEU A 59 -4.69 8.41 8.24
C LEU A 59 -4.44 7.05 7.55
N SER A 60 -4.82 6.93 6.28
CA SER A 60 -4.53 5.74 5.44
C SER A 60 -3.03 5.48 5.29
N ALA A 61 -2.24 6.53 5.04
CA ALA A 61 -0.79 6.41 4.95
C ALA A 61 -0.16 5.93 6.28
N ILE A 62 -0.61 6.48 7.40
CA ILE A 62 -0.15 6.04 8.73
C ILE A 62 -0.55 4.58 9.00
N LEU A 63 -1.79 4.23 8.69
CA LEU A 63 -2.27 2.85 8.84
C LEU A 63 -1.44 1.89 7.99
N ALA A 64 -1.22 2.21 6.72
CA ALA A 64 -0.43 1.40 5.80
C ALA A 64 1.02 1.25 6.30
N PHE A 65 1.64 2.33 6.78
CA PHE A 65 2.98 2.32 7.36
C PHE A 65 3.06 1.40 8.59
N VAL A 66 2.13 1.55 9.53
CA VAL A 66 2.10 0.73 10.76
C VAL A 66 1.90 -0.75 10.43
N LEU A 67 0.93 -1.07 9.57
CA LEU A 67 0.67 -2.44 9.16
C LEU A 67 1.84 -3.05 8.40
N PHE A 68 2.48 -2.27 7.51
CA PHE A 68 3.69 -2.69 6.80
C PHE A 68 4.79 -3.14 7.78
N TRP A 69 5.14 -2.31 8.77
CA TRP A 69 6.19 -2.62 9.72
C TRP A 69 5.82 -3.75 10.68
N LEU A 70 4.59 -3.80 11.17
CA LEU A 70 4.11 -4.89 12.03
C LEU A 70 4.16 -6.24 11.30
N ALA A 71 3.71 -6.27 10.05
CA ALA A 71 3.74 -7.48 9.25
C ALA A 71 5.18 -7.94 8.96
N GLY A 72 6.07 -7.01 8.59
CA GLY A 72 7.48 -7.28 8.41
C GLY A 72 8.12 -7.86 9.68
N TRP A 73 7.89 -7.21 10.82
CA TRP A 73 8.43 -7.68 12.10
C TRP A 73 7.91 -9.06 12.49
N ARG A 74 6.59 -9.29 12.31
CA ARG A 74 5.95 -10.55 12.75
C ARG A 74 6.31 -11.73 11.85
N PHE A 75 6.44 -11.52 10.53
CA PHE A 75 6.48 -12.61 9.56
C PHE A 75 7.81 -12.70 8.77
N VAL A 76 8.59 -11.63 8.68
CA VAL A 76 9.79 -11.56 7.83
C VAL A 76 11.08 -11.62 8.64
N ARG A 77 11.08 -11.17 9.88
CA ARG A 77 12.26 -11.04 10.76
C ARG A 77 13.14 -12.29 10.89
N GLY A 78 12.61 -13.48 10.60
CA GLY A 78 13.36 -14.74 10.69
C GLY A 78 14.19 -15.11 9.47
N LEU A 79 14.04 -14.38 8.36
CA LEU A 79 14.69 -14.67 7.08
C LEU A 79 16.09 -14.03 6.98
N GLU A 80 16.96 -14.64 6.15
CA GLU A 80 18.23 -14.04 5.77
C GLU A 80 18.01 -12.81 4.85
N ARG A 81 18.86 -11.80 4.94
CA ARG A 81 18.77 -10.58 4.12
C ARG A 81 18.72 -10.86 2.63
N ARG A 82 19.51 -11.85 2.15
CA ARG A 82 19.52 -12.29 0.74
C ARG A 82 18.16 -12.87 0.30
N GLN A 83 17.55 -13.67 1.17
CA GLN A 83 16.22 -14.24 0.90
C GLN A 83 15.15 -13.17 0.84
N ILE A 84 15.21 -12.19 1.77
CA ILE A 84 14.30 -11.04 1.77
C ILE A 84 14.48 -10.23 0.50
N PHE A 85 15.73 -9.94 0.08
CA PHE A 85 16.01 -9.18 -1.13
C PHE A 85 15.38 -9.85 -2.36
N LEU A 86 15.65 -11.14 -2.59
CA LEU A 86 15.08 -11.89 -3.72
C LEU A 86 13.54 -11.95 -3.66
N SER A 87 12.99 -12.16 -2.48
CA SER A 87 11.56 -12.22 -2.26
C SER A 87 10.90 -10.84 -2.47
N ALA A 88 11.52 -9.76 -2.01
CA ALA A 88 11.05 -8.39 -2.21
C ALA A 88 11.08 -7.99 -3.70
N THR A 89 12.09 -8.45 -4.46
CA THR A 89 12.19 -8.19 -5.90
C THR A 89 10.95 -8.67 -6.65
N ILE A 90 10.37 -9.83 -6.28
CA ILE A 90 9.13 -10.32 -6.88
C ILE A 90 8.01 -9.30 -6.66
N MET A 91 7.92 -8.74 -5.46
CA MET A 91 6.89 -7.75 -5.14
C MET A 91 7.11 -6.42 -5.86
N VAL A 92 8.36 -6.00 -5.99
CA VAL A 92 8.72 -4.78 -6.77
C VAL A 92 8.32 -4.94 -8.24
N VAL A 93 8.63 -6.09 -8.84
CA VAL A 93 8.21 -6.40 -10.23
C VAL A 93 6.68 -6.40 -10.35
N TRP A 94 5.99 -7.01 -9.41
CA TRP A 94 4.52 -7.01 -9.37
C TRP A 94 3.94 -5.60 -9.31
N GLN A 95 4.44 -4.76 -8.42
CA GLN A 95 4.03 -3.36 -8.30
C GLN A 95 4.32 -2.56 -9.57
N ALA A 96 5.49 -2.77 -10.19
CA ALA A 96 5.85 -2.12 -11.44
C ALA A 96 4.89 -2.51 -12.58
N VAL A 97 4.53 -3.79 -12.68
CA VAL A 97 3.54 -4.27 -13.67
C VAL A 97 2.18 -3.60 -13.44
N LEU A 98 1.74 -3.49 -12.19
CA LEU A 98 0.47 -2.83 -11.87
C LEU A 98 0.50 -1.34 -12.23
N LEU A 99 1.59 -0.63 -11.90
CA LEU A 99 1.74 0.78 -12.22
C LEU A 99 1.72 1.02 -13.74
N ILE A 100 2.42 0.19 -14.51
CA ILE A 100 2.42 0.27 -15.98
C ILE A 100 1.02 -0.01 -16.52
N TRP A 101 0.34 -1.02 -16.01
CA TRP A 101 -1.02 -1.35 -16.42
C TRP A 101 -2.00 -0.20 -16.15
N GLU A 102 -1.89 0.42 -14.98
CA GLU A 102 -2.69 1.59 -14.64
C GLU A 102 -2.45 2.73 -15.64
N GLN A 103 -1.18 3.05 -15.95
CA GLN A 103 -0.85 4.11 -16.91
C GLN A 103 -1.40 3.82 -18.32
N ILE A 104 -1.30 2.58 -18.77
CA ILE A 104 -1.87 2.16 -20.07
C ILE A 104 -3.40 2.29 -20.05
N SER A 105 -4.07 1.84 -18.97
CA SER A 105 -5.53 1.92 -18.83
C SER A 105 -6.00 3.37 -18.85
N GLN A 106 -5.31 4.26 -18.15
CA GLN A 106 -5.62 5.70 -18.16
C GLN A 106 -5.41 6.33 -19.55
N ALA A 107 -4.32 5.99 -20.24
CA ALA A 107 -4.05 6.48 -21.58
C ALA A 107 -5.09 6.01 -22.62
N MET A 108 -5.70 4.83 -22.41
CA MET A 108 -6.77 4.28 -23.25
C MET A 108 -8.16 4.83 -22.88
N GLY A 109 -8.26 5.74 -21.91
CA GLY A 109 -9.53 6.34 -21.45
C GLY A 109 -10.42 5.37 -20.66
N GLY A 110 -9.88 4.23 -20.25
CA GLY A 110 -10.59 3.20 -19.50
C GLY A 110 -10.15 3.16 -18.03
N TYR A 111 -11.09 3.38 -17.10
CA TYR A 111 -10.84 3.05 -15.69
C TYR A 111 -11.26 1.60 -15.44
N SER A 112 -10.30 0.74 -15.12
CA SER A 112 -10.58 -0.67 -14.85
C SER A 112 -10.81 -0.90 -13.36
N MET A 113 -12.03 -1.22 -12.96
CA MET A 113 -12.35 -1.63 -11.58
C MET A 113 -11.55 -2.84 -11.11
N TRP A 114 -11.05 -3.67 -12.03
CA TRP A 114 -10.20 -4.81 -11.71
C TRP A 114 -8.82 -4.38 -11.23
N VAL A 115 -8.28 -3.31 -11.82
CA VAL A 115 -6.99 -2.75 -11.40
C VAL A 115 -7.05 -2.32 -9.96
N ASP A 116 -8.08 -1.60 -9.52
CA ASP A 116 -8.25 -1.20 -8.12
C ASP A 116 -8.29 -2.36 -7.15
N ARG A 117 -9.03 -3.43 -7.50
CA ARG A 117 -9.10 -4.62 -6.64
C ARG A 117 -7.75 -5.31 -6.50
N ILE A 118 -6.97 -5.34 -7.57
CA ILE A 118 -5.63 -5.92 -7.56
C ILE A 118 -4.67 -5.01 -6.80
N TYR A 119 -4.84 -3.68 -6.89
CA TYR A 119 -4.06 -2.71 -6.11
C TYR A 119 -4.18 -2.91 -4.59
N ALA A 120 -5.29 -3.47 -4.10
CA ALA A 120 -5.41 -3.85 -2.69
C ALA A 120 -4.25 -4.74 -2.21
N THR A 121 -3.64 -5.54 -3.10
CA THR A 121 -2.48 -6.39 -2.75
C THR A 121 -1.20 -5.61 -2.46
N VAL A 122 -1.12 -4.36 -2.90
CA VAL A 122 0.06 -3.49 -2.73
C VAL A 122 -0.21 -2.30 -1.80
N GLU A 123 -1.44 -2.17 -1.29
CA GLU A 123 -1.88 -1.04 -0.47
C GLU A 123 -0.96 -0.79 0.75
N ALA A 124 -0.53 -1.85 1.43
CA ALA A 124 0.37 -1.72 2.58
C ALA A 124 1.75 -1.17 2.22
N SER A 125 2.19 -1.23 0.98
CA SER A 125 3.46 -0.66 0.51
C SER A 125 3.31 0.73 -0.09
N SER A 126 2.07 1.20 -0.33
CA SER A 126 1.77 2.49 -0.96
C SER A 126 1.93 3.70 -0.04
N TRP A 127 2.15 3.50 1.27
CA TRP A 127 2.27 4.59 2.24
C TRP A 127 3.27 5.68 1.81
N ALA A 128 4.37 5.30 1.14
CA ALA A 128 5.38 6.26 0.69
C ALA A 128 4.85 7.15 -0.43
N SER A 129 4.13 6.60 -1.42
CA SER A 129 3.50 7.40 -2.47
C SER A 129 2.38 8.29 -1.92
N GLN A 130 1.56 7.78 -1.01
CA GLN A 130 0.50 8.57 -0.37
C GLN A 130 1.07 9.79 0.37
N LEU A 131 2.18 9.63 1.09
CA LEU A 131 2.89 10.73 1.74
C LEU A 131 3.47 11.73 0.73
N LEU A 132 4.08 11.24 -0.36
CA LEU A 132 4.62 12.10 -1.40
C LEU A 132 3.52 12.87 -2.13
N PHE A 133 2.39 12.22 -2.47
CA PHE A 133 1.24 12.89 -3.08
C PHE A 133 0.72 14.02 -2.17
N ARG A 134 0.72 13.79 -0.86
CA ARG A 134 0.29 14.81 0.09
C ARG A 134 1.30 15.93 0.23
N LEU A 135 2.60 15.61 0.25
CA LEU A 135 3.68 16.61 0.40
C LEU A 135 3.73 17.56 -0.80
N PHE A 136 3.53 17.02 -2.00
CA PHE A 136 3.58 17.80 -3.24
C PHE A 136 2.20 18.31 -3.71
N ASP A 137 1.14 17.97 -2.97
CA ASP A 137 -0.27 18.26 -3.33
C ASP A 137 -0.60 17.87 -4.79
N GLN A 138 0.01 16.81 -5.25
CA GLN A 138 -0.09 16.33 -6.64
C GLN A 138 -0.10 14.81 -6.70
N VAL A 139 -1.07 14.25 -7.41
CA VAL A 139 -1.10 12.82 -7.73
C VAL A 139 -0.48 12.63 -9.11
N SER A 140 0.71 12.03 -9.15
CA SER A 140 1.41 11.77 -10.40
C SER A 140 2.20 10.47 -10.33
N TRP A 141 2.31 9.76 -11.46
CA TRP A 141 3.00 8.48 -11.51
C TRP A 141 4.50 8.55 -11.10
N PRO A 142 5.27 9.63 -11.36
CA PRO A 142 6.65 9.70 -10.91
C PRO A 142 6.77 9.67 -9.38
N LEU A 143 5.79 10.23 -8.66
CA LEU A 143 5.76 10.19 -7.20
C LEU A 143 5.36 8.82 -6.65
N ALA A 144 4.78 7.94 -7.48
CA ALA A 144 4.50 6.56 -7.12
C ALA A 144 5.76 5.65 -7.20
N VAL A 145 6.75 6.01 -8.03
CA VAL A 145 7.96 5.20 -8.25
C VAL A 145 8.73 4.87 -6.96
N PRO A 146 8.97 5.81 -6.03
CA PRO A 146 9.66 5.48 -4.77
C PRO A 146 8.95 4.40 -3.94
N ALA A 147 7.62 4.34 -3.99
CA ALA A 147 6.85 3.34 -3.27
C ALA A 147 7.10 1.90 -3.78
N LEU A 148 7.50 1.74 -5.05
CA LEU A 148 7.86 0.44 -5.61
C LEU A 148 8.99 -0.24 -4.82
N PHE A 149 9.89 0.56 -4.25
CA PHE A 149 11.07 0.06 -3.54
C PHE A 149 10.84 -0.15 -2.05
N THR A 150 9.67 0.20 -1.53
CA THR A 150 9.35 -0.01 -0.10
C THR A 150 9.49 -1.46 0.37
N PRO A 151 9.21 -2.52 -0.42
CA PRO A 151 9.42 -3.91 0.01
C PRO A 151 10.87 -4.21 0.41
N TYR A 152 11.85 -3.51 -0.16
CA TYR A 152 13.26 -3.69 0.22
C TYR A 152 13.57 -3.19 1.64
N LEU A 153 12.73 -2.34 2.24
CA LEU A 153 12.90 -1.92 3.64
C LEU A 153 12.83 -3.12 4.60
N TYR A 154 12.18 -4.21 4.22
CA TYR A 154 12.17 -5.43 5.02
C TYR A 154 13.57 -6.06 5.21
N ILE A 155 14.56 -5.71 4.36
CA ILE A 155 15.95 -6.13 4.53
C ILE A 155 16.51 -5.69 5.88
N LEU A 156 16.03 -4.53 6.40
CA LEU A 156 16.43 -4.01 7.71
C LEU A 156 16.01 -4.94 8.86
N LEU A 157 14.97 -5.74 8.65
CA LEU A 157 14.45 -6.70 9.62
C LEU A 157 15.12 -8.08 9.51
N GLY A 158 15.88 -8.31 8.42
CA GLY A 158 16.56 -9.57 8.13
C GLY A 158 17.77 -9.83 9.02
N LYS A 159 18.02 -11.12 9.31
CA LYS A 159 19.23 -11.53 10.01
C LYS A 159 20.44 -11.38 9.09
N SER A 160 21.51 -10.76 9.62
CA SER A 160 22.83 -10.88 8.99
C SER A 160 23.29 -12.33 9.13
N LYS A 161 23.92 -12.91 8.08
CA LYS A 161 24.68 -14.13 8.27
C LYS A 161 25.74 -13.81 9.32
N ALA A 162 25.73 -14.56 10.43
CA ALA A 162 26.89 -14.55 11.30
C ALA A 162 28.07 -15.01 10.43
N ALA A 163 29.11 -14.19 10.37
CA ALA A 163 30.37 -14.63 9.77
C ALA A 163 30.82 -15.91 10.49
N PRO A 164 31.33 -16.93 9.78
CA PRO A 164 31.83 -18.17 10.35
C PRO A 164 33.00 -17.89 11.30
#